data_b7510836a3333b04eedab63d97c6be45
#
_entry.id   b7510836a3333b04eedab63d97c6be45
#
_cell.length_a   1.000
_cell.length_b   1.000
_cell.length_c   1.000
_cell.angle_alpha   90.00
_cell.angle_beta   90.00
_cell.angle_gamma   90.00
#
_symmetry.space_group_name_H-M   'P 1'
#
loop_
_entity.id
_entity.type
_entity.pdbx_description
1 polymer ?
#
loop_
_entity_poly.entity_id
_entity_poly.type
_entity_poly.pdbx_seq_one_letter_code
_entity_poly.pdbx_strand_id
1 'polypeptide(L)'
;MHSPRLWDARLHAFIGALPTTPADRWLRRLSTAANHGRLWLVLAALLGIRKGPLRRGAVRGIGSMWVSSALVNVVLKRIFGRVRPDLANLRADRKLRRSPVTLSFPSGHSSSAAAFVTGVAMECPPAAAALAPLALGVGYSRVHVGVHYPGDVVAGMAVGGAVAAATQHWWRVRPKDPARVREASEAPALPDGEGLVIAVNPRSGTDDYDPGQAVREILPRAEVLELSEDAGVDELLGEAARSGRARALGVAGGDGSVAAAATVALEHGLPLAVIAAGTLNHFARDVGLETPQDTADAVTSGQAVRVDVADVNGTPFLNTSSIGAYPEMVDRRDRLSGRMGKWLALTVAAAQVLRRQSPVDLVVNGRPLSVWIVFIGNCLYTPRGLSPAWRPRLEDGLLDVQYLRADLRFGRIRAVLATLLGVSEHTRSYGHFTAEEVRIISRSGPQQVAFDGEMGEKATEFLFGKRNHLTVYCCRTD
;
A
#
# COMPACT_ATOMS: atom_id res chain seq x y z
N MET A 1 -34.34 -35.73 -0.05
CA MET A 1 -33.32 -34.66 -0.21
C MET A 1 -32.84 -34.65 -1.66
N HIS A 2 -33.24 -33.68 -2.48
CA HIS A 2 -32.81 -33.59 -3.87
C HIS A 2 -31.34 -33.14 -3.91
N SER A 3 -30.50 -33.92 -4.57
CA SER A 3 -29.06 -33.59 -4.63
C SER A 3 -28.83 -32.22 -5.33
N PRO A 4 -27.94 -31.37 -4.85
CA PRO A 4 -27.65 -30.06 -5.47
C PRO A 4 -27.35 -30.14 -6.97
N ARG A 5 -26.84 -31.28 -7.44
CA ARG A 5 -26.58 -31.56 -8.86
C ARG A 5 -27.85 -31.63 -9.73
N LEU A 6 -28.97 -32.11 -9.18
CA LEU A 6 -30.22 -32.17 -9.92
C LEU A 6 -30.84 -30.78 -10.14
N TRP A 7 -30.79 -29.91 -9.13
CA TRP A 7 -31.23 -28.53 -9.26
C TRP A 7 -30.42 -27.77 -10.28
N ASP A 8 -29.10 -27.93 -10.25
CA ASP A 8 -28.18 -27.30 -11.15
C ASP A 8 -28.41 -27.68 -12.62
N ALA A 9 -28.67 -28.98 -12.86
CA ALA A 9 -29.04 -29.50 -14.18
C ALA A 9 -30.41 -29.00 -14.66
N ARG A 10 -31.40 -28.95 -13.78
CA ARG A 10 -32.75 -28.43 -14.10
C ARG A 10 -32.73 -26.95 -14.45
N LEU A 11 -32.00 -26.13 -13.69
CA LEU A 11 -31.88 -24.70 -13.94
C LEU A 11 -31.12 -24.44 -15.24
N HIS A 12 -30.06 -25.22 -15.52
CA HIS A 12 -29.33 -25.16 -16.79
C HIS A 12 -30.25 -25.49 -17.97
N ALA A 13 -31.07 -26.56 -17.88
CA ALA A 13 -32.00 -26.98 -18.91
C ALA A 13 -33.09 -25.90 -19.12
N PHE A 14 -33.64 -25.32 -18.05
CA PHE A 14 -34.59 -24.23 -18.14
C PHE A 14 -34.02 -23.03 -18.89
N ILE A 15 -32.81 -22.57 -18.55
CA ILE A 15 -32.16 -21.45 -19.24
C ILE A 15 -31.88 -21.78 -20.71
N GLY A 16 -31.51 -23.04 -21.02
CA GLY A 16 -31.31 -23.52 -22.39
C GLY A 16 -32.60 -23.51 -23.24
N ALA A 17 -33.75 -23.71 -22.61
CA ALA A 17 -35.09 -23.76 -23.24
C ALA A 17 -35.71 -22.39 -23.49
N LEU A 18 -35.17 -21.30 -22.91
CA LEU A 18 -35.67 -19.94 -23.10
C LEU A 18 -35.73 -19.56 -24.59
N PRO A 19 -36.72 -18.76 -25.04
CA PRO A 19 -36.80 -18.32 -26.43
C PRO A 19 -35.59 -17.48 -26.83
N THR A 20 -35.28 -17.47 -28.12
CA THR A 20 -34.18 -16.65 -28.64
C THR A 20 -34.53 -15.17 -28.63
N THR A 21 -33.59 -14.34 -28.26
CA THR A 21 -33.72 -12.90 -28.20
C THR A 21 -32.51 -12.23 -28.82
N PRO A 22 -32.58 -10.94 -29.19
CA PRO A 22 -31.41 -10.19 -29.65
C PRO A 22 -30.26 -10.21 -28.63
N ALA A 23 -30.55 -10.41 -27.33
CA ALA A 23 -29.56 -10.51 -26.26
C ALA A 23 -28.62 -11.73 -26.44
N ASP A 24 -29.06 -12.81 -27.14
CA ASP A 24 -28.24 -14.01 -27.37
C ASP A 24 -26.92 -13.67 -28.07
N ARG A 25 -26.97 -12.75 -29.05
CA ARG A 25 -25.79 -12.28 -29.77
C ARG A 25 -24.83 -11.53 -28.86
N TRP A 26 -25.37 -10.68 -27.99
CA TRP A 26 -24.58 -9.88 -27.04
C TRP A 26 -23.95 -10.76 -25.97
N LEU A 27 -24.68 -11.68 -25.39
CA LEU A 27 -24.20 -12.63 -24.40
C LEU A 27 -23.08 -13.52 -24.95
N ARG A 28 -23.22 -13.97 -26.21
CA ARG A 28 -22.16 -14.74 -26.89
C ARG A 28 -20.91 -13.90 -27.14
N ARG A 29 -21.07 -12.62 -27.56
CA ARG A 29 -19.94 -11.68 -27.73
C ARG A 29 -19.28 -11.38 -26.40
N LEU A 30 -20.05 -11.13 -25.36
CA LEU A 30 -19.54 -10.90 -23.99
C LEU A 30 -18.75 -12.11 -23.47
N SER A 31 -19.31 -13.31 -23.64
CA SER A 31 -18.63 -14.55 -23.28
C SER A 31 -17.28 -14.71 -24.01
N THR A 32 -17.22 -14.30 -25.28
CA THR A 32 -15.99 -14.37 -26.09
C THR A 32 -14.98 -13.27 -25.71
N ALA A 33 -15.45 -12.06 -25.45
CA ALA A 33 -14.61 -10.92 -25.03
C ALA A 33 -13.91 -11.19 -23.70
N ALA A 34 -14.58 -11.92 -22.79
CA ALA A 34 -14.01 -12.30 -21.50
C ALA A 34 -12.94 -13.41 -21.59
N ASN A 35 -12.73 -14.03 -22.76
CA ASN A 35 -11.71 -15.06 -22.94
C ASN A 35 -10.30 -14.51 -22.65
N HIS A 36 -9.50 -15.32 -21.96
CA HIS A 36 -8.11 -14.96 -21.59
C HIS A 36 -7.98 -13.65 -20.78
N GLY A 37 -9.07 -13.22 -20.15
CA GLY A 37 -9.06 -11.98 -19.35
C GLY A 37 -9.04 -10.68 -20.18
N ARG A 38 -9.17 -10.72 -21.51
CA ARG A 38 -9.02 -9.56 -22.41
C ARG A 38 -9.92 -8.39 -22.02
N LEU A 39 -11.20 -8.66 -21.70
CA LEU A 39 -12.16 -7.66 -21.28
C LEU A 39 -11.64 -6.89 -20.05
N TRP A 40 -11.16 -7.60 -19.06
CA TRP A 40 -10.66 -7.04 -17.80
C TRP A 40 -9.34 -6.30 -17.98
N LEU A 41 -8.47 -6.76 -18.88
CA LEU A 41 -7.23 -6.05 -19.23
C LEU A 41 -7.51 -4.69 -19.87
N VAL A 42 -8.48 -4.63 -20.81
CA VAL A 42 -8.89 -3.36 -21.43
C VAL A 42 -9.49 -2.41 -20.38
N LEU A 43 -10.40 -2.91 -19.54
CA LEU A 43 -10.98 -2.11 -18.46
C LEU A 43 -9.92 -1.63 -17.47
N ALA A 44 -8.95 -2.48 -17.12
CA ALA A 44 -7.85 -2.11 -16.25
C ALA A 44 -6.97 -1.01 -16.88
N ALA A 45 -6.70 -1.08 -18.19
CA ALA A 45 -5.96 -0.05 -18.88
C ALA A 45 -6.71 1.30 -18.85
N LEU A 46 -8.02 1.29 -19.08
CA LEU A 46 -8.85 2.51 -19.00
C LEU A 46 -8.90 3.10 -17.58
N LEU A 47 -9.08 2.26 -16.55
CA LEU A 47 -9.06 2.70 -15.15
C LEU A 47 -7.66 3.18 -14.73
N GLY A 48 -6.61 2.63 -15.34
CA GLY A 48 -5.22 2.93 -15.03
C GLY A 48 -4.72 4.27 -15.58
N ILE A 49 -5.46 4.92 -16.50
CA ILE A 49 -5.08 6.22 -17.09
C ILE A 49 -4.96 7.29 -16.01
N ARG A 50 -5.92 7.34 -15.08
CA ARG A 50 -5.93 8.32 -13.99
C ARG A 50 -5.18 7.78 -12.77
N LYS A 51 -4.24 8.56 -12.23
CA LYS A 51 -3.59 8.25 -10.95
C LYS A 51 -4.64 8.26 -9.83
N GLY A 52 -4.38 7.52 -8.74
CA GLY A 52 -5.29 7.48 -7.60
C GLY A 52 -6.03 6.14 -7.43
N PRO A 53 -7.22 6.14 -6.78
CA PRO A 53 -7.94 4.92 -6.41
C PRO A 53 -8.30 4.02 -7.60
N LEU A 54 -8.62 4.61 -8.75
CA LEU A 54 -8.95 3.86 -9.97
C LEU A 54 -7.78 3.02 -10.47
N ARG A 55 -6.57 3.62 -10.53
CA ARG A 55 -5.35 2.90 -10.94
C ARG A 55 -4.97 1.82 -9.93
N ARG A 56 -5.06 2.11 -8.63
CA ARG A 56 -4.80 1.09 -7.58
C ARG A 56 -5.78 -0.06 -7.70
N GLY A 57 -7.07 0.24 -7.90
CA GLY A 57 -8.12 -0.76 -8.12
C GLY A 57 -7.89 -1.61 -9.37
N ALA A 58 -7.47 -1.00 -10.48
CA ALA A 58 -7.11 -1.73 -11.70
C ALA A 58 -5.97 -2.72 -11.47
N VAL A 59 -4.89 -2.29 -10.81
CA VAL A 59 -3.72 -3.14 -10.53
C VAL A 59 -4.10 -4.28 -9.57
N ARG A 60 -4.83 -3.97 -8.47
CA ARG A 60 -5.33 -4.99 -7.54
C ARG A 60 -6.26 -5.98 -8.24
N GLY A 61 -7.19 -5.47 -9.07
CA GLY A 61 -8.13 -6.29 -9.83
C GLY A 61 -7.42 -7.27 -10.76
N ILE A 62 -6.42 -6.81 -11.50
CA ILE A 62 -5.61 -7.68 -12.38
C ILE A 62 -4.83 -8.72 -11.58
N GLY A 63 -4.15 -8.31 -10.51
CA GLY A 63 -3.42 -9.25 -9.63
C GLY A 63 -4.32 -10.34 -9.06
N SER A 64 -5.48 -9.93 -8.51
CA SER A 64 -6.49 -10.86 -7.98
C SER A 64 -7.03 -11.81 -9.05
N MET A 65 -7.30 -11.29 -10.24
CA MET A 65 -7.76 -12.08 -11.40
C MET A 65 -6.74 -13.14 -11.81
N TRP A 66 -5.45 -12.80 -11.86
CA TRP A 66 -4.41 -13.74 -12.24
C TRP A 66 -4.25 -14.87 -11.22
N VAL A 67 -4.20 -14.51 -9.93
CA VAL A 67 -4.11 -15.49 -8.84
C VAL A 67 -5.33 -16.42 -8.85
N SER A 68 -6.53 -15.85 -8.97
CA SER A 68 -7.78 -16.60 -9.03
C SER A 68 -7.84 -17.51 -10.25
N SER A 69 -7.42 -17.02 -11.42
CA SER A 69 -7.35 -17.83 -12.65
C SER A 69 -6.39 -19.00 -12.52
N ALA A 70 -5.21 -18.77 -11.94
CA ALA A 70 -4.23 -19.84 -11.69
C ALA A 70 -4.80 -20.89 -10.72
N LEU A 71 -5.36 -20.44 -9.58
CA LEU A 71 -5.97 -21.33 -8.58
C LEU A 71 -7.06 -22.20 -9.19
N VAL A 72 -7.98 -21.61 -9.94
CA VAL A 72 -9.10 -22.33 -10.57
C VAL A 72 -8.61 -23.31 -11.63
N ASN A 73 -7.77 -22.87 -12.56
CA ASN A 73 -7.43 -23.69 -13.73
C ASN A 73 -6.35 -24.74 -13.45
N VAL A 74 -5.41 -24.47 -12.51
CA VAL A 74 -4.31 -25.40 -12.22
C VAL A 74 -4.67 -26.36 -11.08
N VAL A 75 -5.41 -25.87 -10.07
CA VAL A 75 -5.68 -26.63 -8.83
C VAL A 75 -7.11 -27.14 -8.79
N LEU A 76 -8.11 -26.22 -8.66
CA LEU A 76 -9.46 -26.62 -8.32
C LEU A 76 -10.13 -27.49 -9.38
N LYS A 77 -9.96 -27.19 -10.66
CA LYS A 77 -10.52 -28.04 -11.73
C LYS A 77 -10.02 -29.47 -11.69
N ARG A 78 -8.75 -29.68 -11.34
CA ARG A 78 -8.19 -31.03 -11.21
C ARG A 78 -8.73 -31.79 -10.01
N ILE A 79 -9.00 -31.08 -8.89
CA ILE A 79 -9.56 -31.68 -7.67
C ILE A 79 -11.00 -32.11 -7.88
N PHE A 80 -11.84 -31.27 -8.49
CA PHE A 80 -13.29 -31.53 -8.57
C PHE A 80 -13.73 -32.34 -9.78
N GLY A 81 -12.99 -32.34 -10.87
CA GLY A 81 -13.18 -33.24 -12.02
C GLY A 81 -14.54 -33.19 -12.73
N ARG A 82 -15.36 -32.12 -12.56
CA ARG A 82 -16.73 -32.05 -13.10
C ARG A 82 -16.74 -31.90 -14.62
N VAL A 83 -17.50 -32.76 -15.30
CA VAL A 83 -17.74 -32.71 -16.77
C VAL A 83 -18.70 -31.53 -17.09
N ARG A 84 -18.50 -30.93 -18.26
CA ARG A 84 -19.36 -29.84 -18.75
C ARG A 84 -20.75 -30.30 -19.14
N PRO A 85 -21.76 -29.38 -19.20
CA PRO A 85 -23.05 -29.68 -19.77
C PRO A 85 -22.96 -30.20 -21.20
N ASP A 86 -23.87 -31.11 -21.57
CA ASP A 86 -24.01 -31.56 -22.96
C ASP A 86 -24.63 -30.43 -23.81
N LEU A 87 -23.99 -30.16 -24.96
CA LEU A 87 -24.41 -29.12 -25.90
C LEU A 87 -25.36 -29.66 -26.96
N ALA A 88 -25.71 -30.97 -26.95
CA ALA A 88 -26.57 -31.59 -27.97
C ALA A 88 -27.90 -30.83 -28.13
N ASN A 89 -28.53 -30.51 -27.02
CA ASN A 89 -29.85 -29.83 -26.98
C ASN A 89 -29.76 -28.29 -26.98
N LEU A 90 -28.58 -27.70 -27.06
CA LEU A 90 -28.43 -26.25 -27.08
C LEU A 90 -28.67 -25.72 -28.49
N ARG A 91 -29.43 -24.65 -28.63
CA ARG A 91 -29.71 -23.98 -29.89
C ARG A 91 -28.41 -23.50 -30.56
N ALA A 92 -28.31 -23.60 -31.89
CA ALA A 92 -27.13 -23.26 -32.67
C ALA A 92 -26.68 -21.79 -32.46
N ASP A 93 -27.64 -20.87 -32.31
CA ASP A 93 -27.40 -19.44 -32.13
C ASP A 93 -26.67 -19.10 -30.82
N ARG A 94 -26.76 -19.99 -29.81
CA ARG A 94 -26.10 -19.86 -28.51
C ARG A 94 -24.76 -20.57 -28.42
N LYS A 95 -24.48 -21.53 -29.31
CA LYS A 95 -23.23 -22.27 -29.32
C LYS A 95 -22.04 -21.37 -29.62
N LEU A 96 -20.96 -21.57 -28.86
CA LEU A 96 -19.67 -20.93 -29.16
C LEU A 96 -19.03 -21.61 -30.39
N ARG A 97 -18.33 -20.85 -31.21
CA ARG A 97 -17.56 -21.38 -32.37
C ARG A 97 -16.52 -22.42 -31.94
N ARG A 98 -15.93 -22.27 -30.74
CA ARG A 98 -15.00 -23.20 -30.14
C ARG A 98 -15.39 -23.41 -28.68
N SER A 99 -15.86 -24.60 -28.34
CA SER A 99 -16.19 -24.96 -26.96
C SER A 99 -14.93 -25.30 -26.17
N PRO A 100 -14.84 -24.88 -24.91
CA PRO A 100 -13.70 -25.22 -24.06
C PRO A 100 -13.66 -26.74 -23.78
N VAL A 101 -12.48 -27.36 -23.88
CA VAL A 101 -12.26 -28.80 -23.60
C VAL A 101 -11.89 -29.09 -22.14
N THR A 102 -11.74 -28.06 -21.30
CA THR A 102 -11.37 -28.20 -19.88
C THR A 102 -12.59 -28.53 -19.01
N LEU A 103 -12.36 -29.02 -17.78
CA LEU A 103 -13.40 -29.32 -16.79
C LEU A 103 -14.26 -28.08 -16.44
N SER A 104 -15.51 -28.33 -15.96
CA SER A 104 -16.49 -27.25 -15.78
C SER A 104 -16.37 -26.50 -14.45
N PHE A 105 -16.13 -27.22 -13.35
CA PHE A 105 -16.19 -26.66 -12.00
C PHE A 105 -14.82 -26.34 -11.41
N PRO A 106 -14.66 -25.18 -10.79
CA PRO A 106 -15.51 -24.00 -10.88
C PRO A 106 -15.28 -23.20 -12.17
N SER A 107 -16.18 -22.23 -12.49
CA SER A 107 -16.06 -21.41 -13.70
C SER A 107 -14.91 -20.40 -13.59
N GLY A 108 -13.87 -20.57 -14.44
CA GLY A 108 -12.72 -19.67 -14.45
C GLY A 108 -13.05 -18.24 -14.92
N HIS A 109 -13.98 -18.06 -15.88
CA HIS A 109 -14.43 -16.74 -16.32
C HIS A 109 -15.16 -15.97 -15.23
N SER A 110 -16.04 -16.66 -14.50
CA SER A 110 -16.78 -16.07 -13.36
C SER A 110 -15.85 -15.73 -12.21
N SER A 111 -14.86 -16.59 -11.96
CA SER A 111 -13.84 -16.36 -10.95
C SER A 111 -12.97 -15.12 -11.29
N SER A 112 -12.51 -15.02 -12.53
CA SER A 112 -11.75 -13.86 -13.01
C SER A 112 -12.56 -12.56 -12.94
N ALA A 113 -13.85 -12.61 -13.32
CA ALA A 113 -14.75 -11.46 -13.26
C ALA A 113 -14.95 -10.96 -11.82
N ALA A 114 -15.29 -11.86 -10.92
CA ALA A 114 -15.49 -11.51 -9.51
C ALA A 114 -14.20 -11.05 -8.84
N ALA A 115 -13.06 -11.70 -9.12
CA ALA A 115 -11.77 -11.29 -8.57
C ALA A 115 -11.38 -9.87 -9.01
N PHE A 116 -11.58 -9.55 -10.30
CA PHE A 116 -11.29 -8.21 -10.81
C PHE A 116 -12.17 -7.15 -10.16
N VAL A 117 -13.50 -7.34 -10.18
CA VAL A 117 -14.43 -6.34 -9.65
C VAL A 117 -14.29 -6.18 -8.14
N THR A 118 -14.09 -7.27 -7.39
CA THR A 118 -13.83 -7.20 -5.93
C THR A 118 -12.53 -6.47 -5.64
N GLY A 119 -11.46 -6.72 -6.41
CA GLY A 119 -10.20 -5.99 -6.27
C GLY A 119 -10.35 -4.49 -6.54
N VAL A 120 -11.15 -4.10 -7.54
CA VAL A 120 -11.50 -2.69 -7.80
C VAL A 120 -12.34 -2.12 -6.65
N ALA A 121 -13.29 -2.89 -6.10
CA ALA A 121 -14.17 -2.46 -5.02
C ALA A 121 -13.42 -2.04 -3.77
N MET A 122 -12.33 -2.69 -3.47
CA MET A 122 -11.49 -2.38 -2.30
C MET A 122 -10.86 -1.00 -2.38
N GLU A 123 -10.55 -0.51 -3.56
CA GLU A 123 -9.88 0.78 -3.77
C GLU A 123 -10.86 1.89 -4.21
N CYS A 124 -11.88 1.53 -5.01
CA CYS A 124 -12.84 2.45 -5.57
C CYS A 124 -14.23 1.79 -5.67
N PRO A 125 -15.04 1.77 -4.58
CA PRO A 125 -16.37 1.15 -4.57
C PRO A 125 -17.31 1.64 -5.67
N PRO A 126 -17.37 2.95 -6.03
CA PRO A 126 -18.26 3.42 -7.09
C PRO A 126 -17.92 2.82 -8.46
N ALA A 127 -16.62 2.71 -8.79
CA ALA A 127 -16.19 2.09 -10.05
C ALA A 127 -16.55 0.60 -10.09
N ALA A 128 -16.39 -0.10 -8.96
CA ALA A 128 -16.80 -1.50 -8.86
C ALA A 128 -18.31 -1.69 -9.02
N ALA A 129 -19.12 -0.81 -8.44
CA ALA A 129 -20.58 -0.85 -8.60
C ALA A 129 -20.98 -0.71 -10.08
N ALA A 130 -20.30 0.16 -10.84
CA ALA A 130 -20.51 0.29 -12.28
C ALA A 130 -20.06 -0.96 -13.08
N LEU A 131 -19.05 -1.69 -12.60
CA LEU A 131 -18.53 -2.89 -13.26
C LEU A 131 -19.27 -4.18 -12.83
N ALA A 132 -19.96 -4.18 -11.71
CA ALA A 132 -20.63 -5.36 -11.17
C ALA A 132 -21.67 -5.98 -12.15
N PRO A 133 -22.53 -5.20 -12.82
CA PRO A 133 -23.47 -5.76 -13.82
C PRO A 133 -22.75 -6.48 -14.95
N LEU A 134 -21.59 -5.97 -15.39
CA LEU A 134 -20.77 -6.61 -16.43
C LEU A 134 -20.19 -7.95 -15.95
N ALA A 135 -19.72 -8.02 -14.71
CA ALA A 135 -19.21 -9.26 -14.12
C ALA A 135 -20.33 -10.32 -13.98
N LEU A 136 -21.52 -9.92 -13.52
CA LEU A 136 -22.68 -10.78 -13.46
C LEU A 136 -23.09 -11.24 -14.86
N GLY A 137 -23.08 -10.34 -15.84
CA GLY A 137 -23.35 -10.64 -17.24
C GLY A 137 -22.37 -11.65 -17.83
N VAL A 138 -21.07 -11.52 -17.52
CA VAL A 138 -20.06 -12.52 -17.91
C VAL A 138 -20.39 -13.88 -17.30
N GLY A 139 -20.70 -13.94 -16.00
CA GLY A 139 -21.10 -15.16 -15.32
C GLY A 139 -22.34 -15.80 -15.96
N TYR A 140 -23.43 -15.03 -16.13
CA TYR A 140 -24.65 -15.49 -16.77
C TYR A 140 -24.41 -15.98 -18.20
N SER A 141 -23.59 -15.26 -18.97
CA SER A 141 -23.25 -15.64 -20.34
C SER A 141 -22.69 -17.06 -20.44
N ARG A 142 -21.94 -17.54 -19.42
CA ARG A 142 -21.36 -18.90 -19.41
C ARG A 142 -22.39 -20.00 -19.27
N VAL A 143 -23.48 -19.74 -18.54
CA VAL A 143 -24.64 -20.66 -18.47
C VAL A 143 -25.43 -20.58 -19.76
N HIS A 144 -25.67 -19.37 -20.24
CA HIS A 144 -26.47 -19.11 -21.46
C HIS A 144 -25.88 -19.77 -22.72
N VAL A 145 -24.55 -19.76 -22.88
CA VAL A 145 -23.87 -20.45 -23.99
C VAL A 145 -23.62 -21.95 -23.70
N GLY A 146 -24.14 -22.47 -22.59
CA GLY A 146 -24.17 -23.90 -22.28
C GLY A 146 -22.84 -24.51 -21.81
N VAL A 147 -21.81 -23.72 -21.51
CA VAL A 147 -20.47 -24.24 -21.17
C VAL A 147 -20.26 -24.48 -19.67
N HIS A 148 -21.17 -23.98 -18.82
CA HIS A 148 -21.12 -24.12 -17.36
C HIS A 148 -22.51 -24.30 -16.79
N TYR A 149 -22.60 -25.04 -15.68
CA TYR A 149 -23.79 -25.05 -14.83
C TYR A 149 -23.86 -23.77 -13.99
N PRO A 150 -25.07 -23.34 -13.53
CA PRO A 150 -25.22 -22.21 -12.61
C PRO A 150 -24.34 -22.31 -11.37
N GLY A 151 -24.26 -23.51 -10.75
CA GLY A 151 -23.40 -23.76 -9.59
C GLY A 151 -21.91 -23.55 -9.87
N ASP A 152 -21.43 -23.83 -11.10
CA ASP A 152 -20.04 -23.58 -11.48
C ASP A 152 -19.73 -22.07 -11.48
N VAL A 153 -20.73 -21.26 -11.89
CA VAL A 153 -20.64 -19.80 -11.94
C VAL A 153 -20.61 -19.22 -10.54
N VAL A 154 -21.56 -19.62 -9.68
CA VAL A 154 -21.63 -19.15 -8.29
C VAL A 154 -20.35 -19.51 -7.53
N ALA A 155 -19.92 -20.76 -7.62
CA ALA A 155 -18.68 -21.20 -6.98
C ALA A 155 -17.46 -20.46 -7.53
N GLY A 156 -17.42 -20.22 -8.85
CA GLY A 156 -16.36 -19.42 -9.48
C GLY A 156 -16.34 -17.99 -8.93
N MET A 157 -17.50 -17.32 -8.85
CA MET A 157 -17.58 -15.98 -8.28
C MET A 157 -17.16 -15.93 -6.81
N ALA A 158 -17.58 -16.90 -6.01
CA ALA A 158 -17.18 -17.00 -4.61
C ALA A 158 -15.65 -17.15 -4.45
N VAL A 159 -15.04 -18.04 -5.25
CA VAL A 159 -13.57 -18.21 -5.27
C VAL A 159 -12.88 -16.91 -5.69
N GLY A 160 -13.35 -16.24 -6.75
CA GLY A 160 -12.78 -14.99 -7.21
C GLY A 160 -12.84 -13.88 -6.17
N GLY A 161 -14.00 -13.70 -5.54
CA GLY A 161 -14.19 -12.75 -4.45
C GLY A 161 -13.31 -13.06 -3.24
N ALA A 162 -13.23 -14.33 -2.83
CA ALA A 162 -12.39 -14.76 -1.72
C ALA A 162 -10.89 -14.53 -1.99
N VAL A 163 -10.41 -14.82 -3.21
CA VAL A 163 -9.02 -14.54 -3.61
C VAL A 163 -8.75 -13.04 -3.55
N ALA A 164 -9.64 -12.21 -4.10
CA ALA A 164 -9.47 -10.76 -4.02
C ALA A 164 -9.47 -10.27 -2.57
N ALA A 165 -10.40 -10.74 -1.73
CA ALA A 165 -10.45 -10.41 -0.30
C ALA A 165 -9.14 -10.82 0.41
N ALA A 166 -8.60 -11.99 0.09
CA ALA A 166 -7.34 -12.46 0.65
C ALA A 166 -6.15 -11.55 0.30
N THR A 167 -6.20 -10.79 -0.83
CA THR A 167 -5.14 -9.84 -1.16
C THR A 167 -4.95 -8.75 -0.11
N GLN A 168 -5.96 -8.50 0.75
CA GLN A 168 -5.81 -7.58 1.88
C GLN A 168 -4.72 -7.98 2.85
N HIS A 169 -4.37 -9.27 2.96
CA HIS A 169 -3.29 -9.72 3.82
C HIS A 169 -1.92 -9.22 3.35
N TRP A 170 -1.73 -9.06 2.04
CA TRP A 170 -0.44 -8.65 1.45
C TRP A 170 -0.44 -7.21 0.98
N TRP A 171 -1.61 -6.71 0.59
CA TRP A 171 -1.79 -5.38 0.06
C TRP A 171 -3.02 -4.75 0.70
N ARG A 172 -2.84 -4.22 1.90
CA ARG A 172 -3.93 -3.62 2.66
C ARG A 172 -4.37 -2.31 2.04
N VAL A 173 -5.67 -2.08 2.07
CA VAL A 173 -6.25 -0.78 1.72
C VAL A 173 -6.01 0.15 2.89
N ARG A 174 -5.33 1.28 2.64
CA ARG A 174 -5.13 2.31 3.66
C ARG A 174 -6.48 3.01 3.92
N PRO A 175 -6.84 3.30 5.17
CA PRO A 175 -7.95 4.18 5.47
C PRO A 175 -7.82 5.50 4.72
N LYS A 176 -8.92 6.11 4.35
CA LYS A 176 -8.93 7.45 3.75
C LYS A 176 -8.77 8.53 4.81
N ASP A 177 -9.20 8.22 6.03
CA ASP A 177 -9.13 9.17 7.13
C ASP A 177 -7.68 9.38 7.57
N PRO A 178 -7.25 10.62 7.80
CA PRO A 178 -5.96 10.91 8.38
C PRO A 178 -5.84 10.33 9.79
N ALA A 179 -4.63 10.34 10.32
CA ALA A 179 -4.42 9.97 11.72
C ALA A 179 -5.19 10.90 12.64
N ARG A 180 -5.75 10.36 13.71
CA ARG A 180 -6.38 11.19 14.74
C ARG A 180 -5.31 11.93 15.50
N VAL A 181 -5.42 13.25 15.59
CA VAL A 181 -4.56 14.09 16.41
C VAL A 181 -5.46 14.84 17.39
N ARG A 182 -5.19 14.67 18.69
CA ARG A 182 -6.01 15.25 19.75
C ARG A 182 -5.62 16.69 20.10
N GLU A 183 -4.32 16.98 20.05
CA GLU A 183 -3.82 18.30 20.41
C GLU A 183 -3.80 19.20 19.18
N ALA A 184 -4.78 20.09 19.16
CA ALA A 184 -4.70 21.24 18.32
C ALA A 184 -3.55 22.13 18.77
N SER A 185 -2.74 22.55 17.85
CA SER A 185 -1.71 23.55 18.06
C SER A 185 -2.06 24.79 17.26
N GLU A 186 -1.73 25.95 17.79
CA GLU A 186 -1.82 27.19 17.04
C GLU A 186 -0.49 27.45 16.34
N ALA A 187 -0.56 27.72 15.06
CA ALA A 187 0.55 28.22 14.27
C ALA A 187 0.18 29.62 13.72
N PRO A 188 1.17 30.46 13.37
CA PRO A 188 0.84 31.75 12.77
C PRO A 188 0.05 31.57 11.48
N ALA A 189 -1.09 32.26 11.35
CA ALA A 189 -1.77 32.39 10.07
C ALA A 189 -0.88 33.19 9.11
N LEU A 190 -0.62 32.65 7.95
CA LEU A 190 0.27 33.22 6.94
C LEU A 190 -0.50 33.39 5.62
N PRO A 191 -1.29 34.47 5.47
CA PRO A 191 -2.04 34.72 4.25
C PRO A 191 -1.11 34.75 3.04
N ASP A 192 -1.49 34.02 1.97
CA ASP A 192 -0.71 33.88 0.75
C ASP A 192 0.72 33.34 0.98
N GLY A 193 1.02 32.82 2.19
CA GLY A 193 2.33 32.30 2.56
C GLY A 193 3.33 33.36 3.04
N GLU A 194 2.92 34.57 3.41
CA GLU A 194 3.85 35.61 3.88
C GLU A 194 4.56 35.21 5.19
N GLY A 195 5.89 35.11 5.13
CA GLY A 195 6.72 34.63 6.24
C GLY A 195 6.93 33.12 6.28
N LEU A 196 6.44 32.40 5.27
CA LEU A 196 6.76 30.98 5.06
C LEU A 196 7.95 30.85 4.10
N VAL A 197 8.98 30.12 4.53
CA VAL A 197 10.12 29.75 3.67
C VAL A 197 10.03 28.28 3.34
N ILE A 198 9.94 27.95 2.04
CA ILE A 198 9.71 26.60 1.54
C ILE A 198 10.91 26.09 0.74
N ALA A 199 11.50 24.99 1.19
CA ALA A 199 12.49 24.26 0.40
C ALA A 199 11.77 23.31 -0.57
N VAL A 200 12.09 23.41 -1.85
CA VAL A 200 11.48 22.61 -2.91
C VAL A 200 12.52 21.69 -3.53
N ASN A 201 12.20 20.39 -3.57
CA ASN A 201 13.02 19.43 -4.30
C ASN A 201 12.49 19.31 -5.74
N PRO A 202 13.19 19.86 -6.76
CA PRO A 202 12.72 19.83 -8.14
C PRO A 202 12.73 18.44 -8.75
N ARG A 203 13.49 17.48 -8.16
CA ARG A 203 13.51 16.07 -8.56
C ARG A 203 12.32 15.26 -7.98
N SER A 204 11.52 15.88 -7.12
CA SER A 204 10.31 15.25 -6.55
C SER A 204 9.12 15.42 -7.51
N GLY A 205 8.43 14.32 -7.78
CA GLY A 205 7.25 14.36 -8.65
C GLY A 205 7.41 13.51 -9.91
N THR A 206 6.78 13.94 -10.98
CA THR A 206 6.81 13.30 -12.31
C THR A 206 7.21 14.35 -13.33
N ASP A 207 7.70 13.92 -14.50
CA ASP A 207 8.18 14.81 -15.58
C ASP A 207 7.20 15.94 -15.98
N ASP A 208 5.91 15.78 -15.68
CA ASP A 208 4.85 16.77 -15.98
C ASP A 208 4.43 17.63 -14.76
N TYR A 209 5.13 17.56 -13.62
CA TYR A 209 4.76 18.27 -12.40
C TYR A 209 5.94 18.99 -11.79
N ASP A 210 5.92 20.32 -11.83
CA ASP A 210 6.87 21.21 -11.16
C ASP A 210 6.33 21.60 -9.77
N PRO A 211 6.90 21.07 -8.67
CA PRO A 211 6.45 21.39 -7.33
C PRO A 211 6.73 22.87 -6.97
N GLY A 212 7.76 23.50 -7.53
CA GLY A 212 8.08 24.91 -7.28
C GLY A 212 7.03 25.84 -7.88
N GLN A 213 6.63 25.57 -9.13
CA GLN A 213 5.56 26.32 -9.76
C GLN A 213 4.23 26.15 -8.99
N ALA A 214 3.88 24.93 -8.63
CA ALA A 214 2.67 24.65 -7.88
C ALA A 214 2.61 25.41 -6.54
N VAL A 215 3.74 25.50 -5.83
CA VAL A 215 3.83 26.28 -4.57
C VAL A 215 3.61 27.77 -4.84
N ARG A 216 4.26 28.35 -5.85
CA ARG A 216 4.12 29.78 -6.19
C ARG A 216 2.71 30.15 -6.62
N GLU A 217 1.95 29.22 -7.20
CA GLU A 217 0.54 29.45 -7.57
C GLU A 217 -0.39 29.48 -6.37
N ILE A 218 -0.17 28.63 -5.36
CA ILE A 218 -1.07 28.51 -4.20
C ILE A 218 -0.66 29.39 -3.01
N LEU A 219 0.64 29.74 -2.87
CA LEU A 219 1.20 30.56 -1.82
C LEU A 219 2.15 31.61 -2.43
N PRO A 220 1.62 32.62 -3.14
CA PRO A 220 2.42 33.50 -3.99
C PRO A 220 3.36 34.44 -3.21
N ARG A 221 3.17 34.60 -1.90
CA ARG A 221 4.04 35.42 -1.02
C ARG A 221 5.03 34.57 -0.21
N ALA A 222 5.02 33.24 -0.37
CA ALA A 222 6.01 32.39 0.26
C ALA A 222 7.37 32.53 -0.43
N GLU A 223 8.45 32.51 0.37
CA GLU A 223 9.81 32.43 -0.17
C GLU A 223 10.12 30.98 -0.58
N VAL A 224 10.32 30.75 -1.88
CA VAL A 224 10.58 29.41 -2.44
C VAL A 224 12.06 29.26 -2.73
N LEU A 225 12.72 28.32 -2.05
CA LEU A 225 14.11 27.93 -2.21
C LEU A 225 14.21 26.57 -2.90
N GLU A 226 14.87 26.52 -4.05
CA GLU A 226 15.05 25.25 -4.77
C GLU A 226 16.32 24.56 -4.31
N LEU A 227 16.23 23.25 -4.02
CA LEU A 227 17.39 22.44 -3.70
C LEU A 227 18.31 22.32 -4.91
N SER A 228 19.61 22.41 -4.66
CA SER A 228 20.67 22.20 -5.64
C SER A 228 21.54 21.00 -5.24
N GLU A 229 22.59 20.74 -6.01
CA GLU A 229 23.60 19.72 -5.64
C GLU A 229 24.48 20.20 -4.47
N ASP A 230 24.61 21.52 -4.31
CA ASP A 230 25.47 22.15 -3.31
C ASP A 230 24.73 22.55 -2.03
N ALA A 231 23.39 22.65 -2.04
CA ALA A 231 22.60 23.10 -0.91
C ALA A 231 21.39 22.18 -0.62
N GLY A 232 21.42 21.51 0.53
CA GLY A 232 20.39 20.63 1.04
C GLY A 232 19.22 21.38 1.74
N VAL A 233 18.19 20.61 2.15
CA VAL A 233 17.05 21.16 2.90
C VAL A 233 17.48 21.78 4.21
N ASP A 234 18.38 21.12 4.92
CA ASP A 234 18.93 21.51 6.22
C ASP A 234 19.69 22.83 6.16
N GLU A 235 20.51 23.02 5.13
CA GLU A 235 21.25 24.24 4.93
C GLU A 235 20.34 25.43 4.59
N LEU A 236 19.45 25.26 3.59
CA LEU A 236 18.55 26.32 3.12
C LEU A 236 17.57 26.77 4.20
N LEU A 237 16.89 25.83 4.84
CA LEU A 237 15.92 26.13 5.89
C LEU A 237 16.60 26.58 7.19
N GLY A 238 17.77 26.01 7.53
CA GLY A 238 18.56 26.41 8.69
C GLY A 238 19.06 27.86 8.57
N GLU A 239 19.48 28.32 7.39
CA GLU A 239 19.81 29.71 7.16
C GLU A 239 18.59 30.62 7.30
N ALA A 240 17.45 30.24 6.73
CA ALA A 240 16.21 31.00 6.84
C ALA A 240 15.74 31.14 8.29
N ALA A 241 15.84 30.09 9.08
CA ALA A 241 15.49 30.09 10.50
C ALA A 241 16.44 30.97 11.31
N ARG A 242 17.76 30.81 11.14
CA ARG A 242 18.78 31.62 11.87
C ARG A 242 18.72 33.10 11.56
N SER A 243 18.39 33.48 10.33
CA SER A 243 18.25 34.89 9.95
C SER A 243 16.96 35.52 10.49
N GLY A 244 16.05 34.76 11.08
CA GLY A 244 14.78 35.24 11.63
C GLY A 244 13.75 35.69 10.57
N ARG A 245 14.01 35.43 9.27
CA ARG A 245 13.07 35.79 8.19
C ARG A 245 11.90 34.84 8.09
N ALA A 246 12.06 33.58 8.57
CA ALA A 246 11.01 32.59 8.57
C ALA A 246 10.17 32.67 9.86
N ARG A 247 8.85 32.76 9.71
CA ARG A 247 7.85 32.58 10.79
C ARG A 247 7.37 31.11 10.82
N ALA A 248 7.53 30.42 9.70
CA ALA A 248 7.30 28.99 9.54
C ALA A 248 8.22 28.44 8.45
N LEU A 249 8.54 27.16 8.53
CA LEU A 249 9.29 26.45 7.52
C LEU A 249 8.35 25.58 6.69
N GLY A 250 8.71 25.35 5.42
CA GLY A 250 7.96 24.49 4.53
C GLY A 250 8.86 23.60 3.71
N VAL A 251 8.31 22.48 3.23
CA VAL A 251 9.01 21.58 2.33
C VAL A 251 8.06 21.00 1.28
N ALA A 252 8.46 21.07 0.02
CA ALA A 252 7.80 20.38 -1.07
C ALA A 252 8.75 19.26 -1.57
N GLY A 253 8.46 18.02 -1.15
CA GLY A 253 9.37 16.91 -1.41
C GLY A 253 8.82 15.55 -1.00
N GLY A 254 9.70 14.54 -1.00
CA GLY A 254 9.45 13.20 -0.49
C GLY A 254 9.74 13.08 1.01
N ASP A 255 9.51 11.88 1.58
CA ASP A 255 9.64 11.63 3.02
C ASP A 255 11.03 11.98 3.59
N GLY A 256 12.15 11.80 2.84
CA GLY A 256 13.49 12.22 3.26
C GLY A 256 13.62 13.75 3.40
N SER A 257 13.13 14.51 2.40
CA SER A 257 13.13 15.98 2.48
C SER A 257 12.25 16.48 3.64
N VAL A 258 11.14 15.80 3.91
CA VAL A 258 10.25 16.12 5.05
C VAL A 258 10.95 15.86 6.38
N ALA A 259 11.70 14.77 6.51
CA ALA A 259 12.45 14.45 7.72
C ALA A 259 13.55 15.49 8.00
N ALA A 260 14.32 15.89 6.97
CA ALA A 260 15.33 16.93 7.08
C ALA A 260 14.70 18.29 7.51
N ALA A 261 13.60 18.70 6.87
CA ALA A 261 12.90 19.92 7.23
C ALA A 261 12.34 19.90 8.67
N ALA A 262 11.83 18.73 9.10
CA ALA A 262 11.34 18.54 10.46
C ALA A 262 12.45 18.69 11.51
N THR A 263 13.66 18.21 11.21
CA THR A 263 14.82 18.38 12.10
C THR A 263 15.12 19.85 12.30
N VAL A 264 15.20 20.63 11.22
CA VAL A 264 15.43 22.08 11.30
C VAL A 264 14.30 22.81 12.04
N ALA A 265 13.04 22.44 11.76
CA ALA A 265 11.88 23.02 12.41
C ALA A 265 11.89 22.77 13.93
N LEU A 266 12.28 21.57 14.36
CA LEU A 266 12.45 21.21 15.78
C LEU A 266 13.56 22.03 16.46
N GLU A 267 14.73 22.13 15.82
CA GLU A 267 15.88 22.87 16.36
C GLU A 267 15.59 24.35 16.59
N HIS A 268 14.75 24.93 15.72
CA HIS A 268 14.40 26.34 15.79
C HIS A 268 13.02 26.64 16.41
N GLY A 269 12.27 25.61 16.80
CA GLY A 269 10.93 25.77 17.39
C GLY A 269 9.90 26.38 16.43
N LEU A 270 10.08 26.18 15.11
CA LEU A 270 9.21 26.71 14.07
C LEU A 270 8.18 25.67 13.60
N PRO A 271 6.94 26.10 13.26
CA PRO A 271 5.96 25.19 12.65
C PRO A 271 6.36 24.79 11.23
N LEU A 272 5.98 23.58 10.83
CA LEU A 272 6.31 22.99 9.53
C LEU A 272 5.09 22.86 8.64
N ALA A 273 5.18 23.35 7.41
CA ALA A 273 4.24 23.11 6.32
C ALA A 273 4.78 22.01 5.37
N VAL A 274 3.99 20.98 5.11
CA VAL A 274 4.41 19.84 4.29
C VAL A 274 3.56 19.76 3.02
N ILE A 275 4.21 19.87 1.86
CA ILE A 275 3.58 19.74 0.55
C ILE A 275 3.98 18.40 -0.07
N ALA A 276 3.00 17.54 -0.28
CA ALA A 276 3.19 16.17 -0.78
C ALA A 276 3.60 16.17 -2.25
N ALA A 277 4.90 16.18 -2.55
CA ALA A 277 5.45 16.12 -3.91
C ALA A 277 6.16 14.81 -4.25
N GLY A 278 6.45 13.95 -3.27
CA GLY A 278 7.11 12.66 -3.45
C GLY A 278 6.18 11.52 -3.91
N THR A 279 6.74 10.34 -4.02
CA THR A 279 6.00 9.13 -4.48
C THR A 279 5.15 8.48 -3.39
N LEU A 280 5.62 8.43 -2.15
CA LEU A 280 4.98 7.72 -1.03
C LEU A 280 4.26 8.70 -0.10
N ASN A 281 4.92 9.77 0.31
CA ASN A 281 4.38 10.86 1.15
C ASN A 281 3.68 10.31 2.42
N HIS A 282 4.36 9.41 3.14
CA HIS A 282 3.77 8.73 4.29
C HIS A 282 3.35 9.73 5.36
N PHE A 283 4.24 10.63 5.75
CA PHE A 283 3.97 11.61 6.78
C PHE A 283 2.86 12.60 6.38
N ALA A 284 2.95 13.19 5.18
CA ALA A 284 1.94 14.14 4.69
C ALA A 284 0.52 13.53 4.71
N ARG A 285 0.40 12.27 4.27
CA ARG A 285 -0.88 11.55 4.29
C ARG A 285 -1.37 11.21 5.69
N ASP A 286 -0.47 10.90 6.62
CA ASP A 286 -0.85 10.64 8.01
C ASP A 286 -1.42 11.91 8.66
N VAL A 287 -0.89 13.08 8.31
CA VAL A 287 -1.38 14.39 8.77
C VAL A 287 -2.65 14.84 8.02
N GLY A 288 -3.02 14.17 6.91
CA GLY A 288 -4.21 14.51 6.12
C GLY A 288 -3.98 15.51 4.99
N LEU A 289 -2.72 15.72 4.59
CA LEU A 289 -2.34 16.61 3.50
C LEU A 289 -2.20 15.78 2.20
N GLU A 290 -3.29 15.64 1.44
CA GLU A 290 -3.28 14.86 0.21
C GLU A 290 -2.94 15.71 -1.02
N THR A 291 -3.31 16.99 -1.01
CA THR A 291 -3.08 17.93 -2.10
C THR A 291 -2.27 19.15 -1.63
N PRO A 292 -1.57 19.84 -2.54
CA PRO A 292 -0.90 21.10 -2.21
C PRO A 292 -1.86 22.15 -1.64
N GLN A 293 -3.12 22.16 -2.10
CA GLN A 293 -4.15 23.09 -1.65
C GLN A 293 -4.50 22.89 -0.16
N ASP A 294 -4.54 21.63 0.32
CA ASP A 294 -4.79 21.35 1.74
C ASP A 294 -3.75 22.03 2.63
N THR A 295 -2.49 22.04 2.19
CA THR A 295 -1.41 22.75 2.93
C THR A 295 -1.58 24.26 2.87
N ALA A 296 -1.94 24.82 1.70
CA ALA A 296 -2.14 26.25 1.54
C ALA A 296 -3.30 26.76 2.42
N ASP A 297 -4.40 26.01 2.49
CA ASP A 297 -5.56 26.35 3.32
C ASP A 297 -5.19 26.30 4.83
N ALA A 298 -4.42 25.31 5.25
CA ALA A 298 -3.93 25.18 6.62
C ALA A 298 -2.97 26.33 7.00
N VAL A 299 -2.03 26.67 6.13
CA VAL A 299 -1.07 27.76 6.31
C VAL A 299 -1.78 29.11 6.39
N THR A 300 -2.72 29.35 5.48
CA THR A 300 -3.48 30.61 5.44
C THR A 300 -4.36 30.80 6.68
N SER A 301 -4.96 29.71 7.18
CA SER A 301 -5.83 29.75 8.36
C SER A 301 -5.08 29.64 9.69
N GLY A 302 -3.80 29.24 9.68
CA GLY A 302 -3.02 28.99 10.89
C GLY A 302 -3.42 27.71 11.63
N GLN A 303 -4.18 26.81 10.96
CA GLN A 303 -4.55 25.53 11.55
C GLN A 303 -3.36 24.59 11.60
N ALA A 304 -3.08 24.05 12.77
CA ALA A 304 -1.96 23.16 12.99
C ALA A 304 -2.29 22.09 14.04
N VAL A 305 -1.49 21.05 14.04
CA VAL A 305 -1.54 19.96 15.00
C VAL A 305 -0.15 19.72 15.59
N ARG A 306 -0.12 19.21 16.81
CA ARG A 306 1.11 18.79 17.47
C ARG A 306 1.29 17.29 17.28
N VAL A 307 2.42 16.87 16.72
CA VAL A 307 2.77 15.47 16.46
C VAL A 307 4.01 15.07 17.23
N ASP A 308 4.06 13.82 17.65
CA ASP A 308 5.24 13.25 18.30
C ASP A 308 6.39 13.07 17.29
N VAL A 309 7.60 13.31 17.75
CA VAL A 309 8.83 12.99 17.02
C VAL A 309 9.67 12.05 17.87
N ALA A 310 10.04 10.92 17.30
CA ALA A 310 10.98 9.99 17.92
C ALA A 310 12.41 10.38 17.59
N ASP A 311 13.35 9.93 18.42
CA ASP A 311 14.78 10.08 18.16
C ASP A 311 15.53 8.76 18.37
N VAL A 312 16.68 8.64 17.72
CA VAL A 312 17.68 7.63 17.99
C VAL A 312 19.04 8.30 18.26
N ASN A 313 19.56 8.12 19.46
CA ASN A 313 20.80 8.78 19.92
C ASN A 313 20.79 10.32 19.70
N GLY A 314 19.62 10.94 19.84
CA GLY A 314 19.41 12.38 19.63
C GLY A 314 19.10 12.78 18.17
N THR A 315 19.19 11.88 17.20
CA THR A 315 18.80 12.16 15.82
C THR A 315 17.30 11.92 15.63
N PRO A 316 16.50 12.94 15.30
CA PRO A 316 15.06 12.80 15.16
C PRO A 316 14.64 12.01 13.92
N PHE A 317 13.49 11.32 14.02
CA PHE A 317 12.83 10.70 12.88
C PHE A 317 11.30 10.78 13.03
N LEU A 318 10.62 10.93 11.90
CA LEU A 318 9.17 11.12 11.84
C LEU A 318 8.39 9.83 11.69
N ASN A 319 8.92 8.89 10.91
CA ASN A 319 8.20 7.68 10.55
C ASN A 319 8.77 6.46 11.26
N THR A 320 9.93 6.00 10.81
CA THR A 320 10.45 4.70 11.24
C THR A 320 11.96 4.65 11.31
N SER A 321 12.46 3.84 12.23
CA SER A 321 13.86 3.46 12.28
C SER A 321 14.01 1.94 12.26
N SER A 322 15.18 1.44 11.85
CA SER A 322 15.44 0.01 11.76
C SER A 322 16.90 -0.36 11.95
N ILE A 323 17.12 -1.57 12.48
CA ILE A 323 18.45 -2.17 12.68
C ILE A 323 18.44 -3.58 12.07
N GLY A 324 19.56 -4.00 11.48
CA GLY A 324 19.75 -5.34 10.91
C GLY A 324 19.57 -5.39 9.40
N ALA A 325 18.82 -6.35 8.88
CA ALA A 325 18.70 -6.64 7.45
C ALA A 325 17.94 -5.59 6.62
N TYR A 326 17.17 -4.72 7.26
CA TYR A 326 16.27 -3.79 6.57
C TYR A 326 17.01 -2.73 5.73
N PRO A 327 18.05 -2.06 6.23
CA PRO A 327 18.79 -1.07 5.45
C PRO A 327 19.33 -1.65 4.14
N GLU A 328 19.97 -2.82 4.19
CA GLU A 328 20.49 -3.49 2.98
C GLU A 328 19.37 -3.96 2.04
N MET A 329 18.23 -4.35 2.61
CA MET A 329 17.06 -4.76 1.83
C MET A 329 16.45 -3.58 1.06
N VAL A 330 16.37 -2.39 1.66
CA VAL A 330 15.87 -1.17 1.03
C VAL A 330 16.80 -0.74 -0.11
N ASP A 331 18.11 -0.64 0.15
CA ASP A 331 19.11 -0.30 -0.87
C ASP A 331 19.06 -1.26 -2.07
N ARG A 332 18.97 -2.56 -1.79
CA ARG A 332 18.88 -3.58 -2.84
C ARG A 332 17.55 -3.56 -3.60
N ARG A 333 16.43 -3.30 -2.92
CA ARG A 333 15.12 -3.08 -3.55
C ARG A 333 15.19 -1.93 -4.54
N ASP A 334 15.79 -0.82 -4.16
CA ASP A 334 15.83 0.39 -4.98
C ASP A 334 16.68 0.18 -6.24
N ARG A 335 17.80 -0.52 -6.14
CA ARG A 335 18.61 -0.93 -7.31
C ARG A 335 17.86 -1.87 -8.26
N LEU A 336 16.96 -2.73 -7.76
CA LEU A 336 16.21 -3.71 -8.55
C LEU A 336 14.88 -3.15 -9.09
N SER A 337 14.33 -2.14 -8.43
CA SER A 337 12.98 -1.63 -8.70
C SER A 337 12.78 -1.10 -10.12
N GLY A 338 13.83 -0.52 -10.71
CA GLY A 338 13.81 -0.03 -12.09
C GLY A 338 13.67 -1.14 -13.16
N ARG A 339 14.05 -2.39 -12.82
CA ARG A 339 14.03 -3.51 -13.78
C ARG A 339 12.83 -4.43 -13.65
N MET A 340 12.29 -4.61 -12.44
CA MET A 340 11.26 -5.62 -12.17
C MET A 340 10.06 -5.13 -11.36
N GLY A 341 9.98 -3.82 -11.09
CA GLY A 341 8.94 -3.22 -10.26
C GLY A 341 9.16 -3.41 -8.76
N LYS A 342 8.64 -2.48 -7.95
CA LYS A 342 8.95 -2.36 -6.50
C LYS A 342 8.64 -3.64 -5.68
N TRP A 343 7.55 -4.33 -5.98
CA TRP A 343 7.12 -5.53 -5.20
C TRP A 343 7.97 -6.76 -5.48
N LEU A 344 8.27 -7.03 -6.74
CA LEU A 344 9.12 -8.16 -7.09
C LEU A 344 10.55 -7.88 -6.62
N ALA A 345 11.02 -6.64 -6.77
CA ALA A 345 12.30 -6.18 -6.25
C ALA A 345 12.42 -6.36 -4.73
N LEU A 346 11.37 -5.99 -3.96
CA LEU A 346 11.32 -6.20 -2.51
C LEU A 346 11.38 -7.69 -2.14
N THR A 347 10.61 -8.53 -2.83
CA THR A 347 10.61 -9.98 -2.57
C THR A 347 11.97 -10.62 -2.86
N VAL A 348 12.59 -10.23 -3.98
CA VAL A 348 13.92 -10.72 -4.36
C VAL A 348 14.99 -10.19 -3.40
N ALA A 349 14.93 -8.91 -3.03
CA ALA A 349 15.85 -8.30 -2.08
C ALA A 349 15.74 -8.97 -0.70
N ALA A 350 14.52 -9.16 -0.18
CA ALA A 350 14.28 -9.85 1.09
C ALA A 350 14.82 -11.30 1.07
N ALA A 351 14.55 -12.05 0.01
CA ALA A 351 15.04 -13.41 -0.12
C ALA A 351 16.58 -13.47 -0.22
N GLN A 352 17.21 -12.53 -0.91
CA GLN A 352 18.67 -12.49 -1.06
C GLN A 352 19.34 -12.05 0.24
N VAL A 353 18.80 -11.03 0.91
CA VAL A 353 19.33 -10.51 2.17
C VAL A 353 19.19 -11.57 3.28
N LEU A 354 18.01 -12.15 3.46
CA LEU A 354 17.79 -13.22 4.44
C LEU A 354 18.61 -14.49 4.18
N ARG A 355 19.02 -14.73 2.93
CA ARG A 355 19.94 -15.85 2.61
C ARG A 355 21.39 -15.57 3.01
N ARG A 356 21.85 -14.33 2.92
CA ARG A 356 23.26 -13.96 3.05
C ARG A 356 23.62 -13.38 4.41
N GLN A 357 22.70 -12.68 5.04
CA GLN A 357 22.94 -12.08 6.36
C GLN A 357 22.96 -13.09 7.50
N SER A 358 23.80 -12.83 8.48
CA SER A 358 23.77 -13.49 9.79
C SER A 358 22.75 -12.78 10.69
N PRO A 359 22.12 -13.50 11.63
CA PRO A 359 21.32 -12.87 12.68
C PRO A 359 22.15 -11.86 13.47
N VAL A 360 21.49 -10.85 13.99
CA VAL A 360 22.09 -9.88 14.90
C VAL A 360 21.66 -10.21 16.32
N ASP A 361 22.64 -10.40 17.21
CA ASP A 361 22.38 -10.64 18.61
C ASP A 361 22.36 -9.30 19.34
N LEU A 362 21.20 -8.98 19.89
CA LEU A 362 20.88 -7.72 20.55
C LEU A 362 20.51 -7.97 22.02
N VAL A 363 20.66 -6.95 22.85
CA VAL A 363 20.01 -6.85 24.14
C VAL A 363 19.04 -5.68 24.10
N VAL A 364 17.75 -5.97 24.18
CA VAL A 364 16.67 -4.98 24.10
C VAL A 364 16.04 -4.82 25.48
N ASN A 365 16.19 -3.65 26.08
CA ASN A 365 15.74 -3.37 27.47
C ASN A 365 16.17 -4.46 28.46
N GLY A 366 17.44 -4.89 28.37
CA GLY A 366 18.03 -5.92 29.25
C GLY A 366 17.72 -7.38 28.86
N ARG A 367 16.88 -7.63 27.84
CA ARG A 367 16.53 -8.98 27.38
C ARG A 367 17.33 -9.36 26.13
N PRO A 368 18.02 -10.51 26.13
CA PRO A 368 18.73 -10.98 24.94
C PRO A 368 17.75 -11.40 23.85
N LEU A 369 18.04 -11.03 22.61
CA LEU A 369 17.21 -11.28 21.46
C LEU A 369 18.06 -11.47 20.21
N SER A 370 17.92 -12.58 19.50
CA SER A 370 18.56 -12.81 18.20
C SER A 370 17.54 -12.56 17.08
N VAL A 371 17.85 -11.62 16.19
CA VAL A 371 16.91 -11.10 15.21
C VAL A 371 17.51 -10.98 13.83
N TRP A 372 16.64 -11.01 12.83
CA TRP A 372 16.97 -10.61 11.45
C TRP A 372 16.79 -9.11 11.24
N ILE A 373 15.74 -8.56 11.83
CA ILE A 373 15.32 -7.17 11.69
C ILE A 373 14.68 -6.72 13.00
N VAL A 374 15.00 -5.50 13.42
CA VAL A 374 14.21 -4.72 14.38
C VAL A 374 13.72 -3.48 13.65
N PHE A 375 12.46 -3.19 13.79
CA PHE A 375 11.77 -2.03 13.29
C PHE A 375 11.22 -1.25 14.47
N ILE A 376 11.42 0.05 14.47
CA ILE A 376 10.95 0.97 15.51
C ILE A 376 10.11 2.05 14.83
N GLY A 377 8.81 2.04 15.08
CA GLY A 377 7.88 3.05 14.58
C GLY A 377 7.72 4.20 15.55
N ASN A 378 7.70 5.43 15.02
CA ASN A 378 7.23 6.60 15.75
C ASN A 378 5.71 6.55 15.79
N CYS A 379 5.12 6.31 16.95
CA CYS A 379 3.72 5.93 17.17
C CYS A 379 3.36 4.51 16.68
N LEU A 380 2.19 4.02 17.10
CA LEU A 380 1.70 2.69 16.76
C LEU A 380 1.35 2.58 15.28
N TYR A 381 1.90 1.58 14.62
CA TYR A 381 1.56 1.24 13.25
C TYR A 381 0.46 0.20 13.14
N THR A 382 -0.43 0.37 12.19
CA THR A 382 -1.50 -0.56 11.85
C THR A 382 -1.47 -0.85 10.35
N PRO A 383 -1.62 -2.10 9.97
CA PRO A 383 -1.56 -3.30 10.79
C PRO A 383 -0.14 -3.62 11.24
N ARG A 384 0.00 -4.41 12.29
CA ARG A 384 1.29 -4.95 12.71
C ARG A 384 1.82 -5.95 11.69
N GLY A 385 3.13 -6.05 11.56
CA GLY A 385 3.78 -6.95 10.60
C GLY A 385 4.96 -6.30 9.89
N LEU A 386 5.63 -7.03 9.00
CA LEU A 386 6.82 -6.57 8.30
C LEU A 386 6.59 -5.45 7.26
N SER A 387 5.36 -5.02 7.07
CA SER A 387 5.00 -3.92 6.18
C SER A 387 3.94 -3.04 6.84
N PRO A 388 4.33 -2.25 7.85
CA PRO A 388 3.42 -1.32 8.50
C PRO A 388 2.95 -0.29 7.48
N ALA A 389 1.65 0.04 7.49
CA ALA A 389 1.06 0.80 6.40
C ALA A 389 0.65 2.22 6.80
N TRP A 390 0.12 2.43 8.01
CA TRP A 390 -0.33 3.75 8.49
C TRP A 390 -0.36 3.81 10.01
N ARG A 391 -0.46 5.02 10.54
CA ARG A 391 -0.59 5.29 11.97
C ARG A 391 -1.99 5.80 12.30
N PRO A 392 -2.72 5.19 13.25
CA PRO A 392 -4.02 5.70 13.70
C PRO A 392 -3.90 7.01 14.48
N ARG A 393 -2.74 7.25 15.11
CA ARG A 393 -2.42 8.45 15.91
C ARG A 393 -1.00 8.90 15.63
N LEU A 394 -0.76 10.20 15.80
CA LEU A 394 0.56 10.82 15.69
C LEU A 394 1.05 11.42 17.00
N GLU A 395 0.28 11.22 18.11
CA GLU A 395 0.60 11.73 19.45
C GLU A 395 0.21 10.69 20.52
N ASP A 396 0.69 9.46 20.39
CA ASP A 396 0.38 8.38 21.37
C ASP A 396 1.45 8.20 22.46
N GLY A 397 2.57 8.91 22.36
CA GLY A 397 3.68 8.82 23.32
C GLY A 397 4.47 7.51 23.25
N LEU A 398 4.20 6.61 22.28
CA LEU A 398 4.75 5.28 22.25
C LEU A 398 5.60 5.02 21.01
N LEU A 399 6.68 4.27 21.21
CA LEU A 399 7.45 3.61 20.15
C LEU A 399 6.84 2.24 19.87
N ASP A 400 6.62 1.88 18.60
CA ASP A 400 6.17 0.57 18.17
C ASP A 400 7.35 -0.29 17.74
N VAL A 401 7.78 -1.19 18.61
CA VAL A 401 8.92 -2.07 18.36
C VAL A 401 8.43 -3.40 17.80
N GLN A 402 8.86 -3.69 16.58
CA GLN A 402 8.53 -4.92 15.88
C GLN A 402 9.81 -5.62 15.46
N TYR A 403 9.88 -6.93 15.59
CA TYR A 403 11.10 -7.68 15.27
C TYR A 403 10.83 -9.06 14.70
N LEU A 404 11.76 -9.53 13.90
CA LEU A 404 11.75 -10.87 13.33
C LEU A 404 12.82 -11.72 14.00
N ARG A 405 12.39 -12.72 14.77
CA ARG A 405 13.25 -13.63 15.55
C ARG A 405 14.06 -14.55 14.64
N ALA A 406 15.33 -14.74 14.99
CA ALA A 406 16.26 -15.60 14.27
C ALA A 406 16.56 -16.92 15.03
N ASP A 407 16.27 -16.99 16.32
CA ASP A 407 16.56 -18.11 17.22
C ASP A 407 15.66 -19.34 17.01
N LEU A 408 14.65 -19.26 16.16
CA LEU A 408 13.72 -20.36 15.91
C LEU A 408 14.25 -21.33 14.86
N ARG A 409 14.04 -22.63 15.11
CA ARG A 409 14.36 -23.70 14.14
C ARG A 409 13.65 -23.44 12.79
N PHE A 410 14.41 -23.45 11.68
CA PHE A 410 13.93 -23.05 10.36
C PHE A 410 13.43 -21.59 10.26
N GLY A 411 13.93 -20.69 11.11
CA GLY A 411 13.48 -19.30 11.21
C GLY A 411 13.46 -18.57 9.86
N ARG A 412 14.46 -18.76 8.99
CA ARG A 412 14.51 -18.17 7.64
C ARG A 412 13.34 -18.59 6.76
N ILE A 413 13.07 -19.90 6.69
CA ILE A 413 11.99 -20.44 5.84
C ILE A 413 10.64 -19.98 6.40
N ARG A 414 10.46 -19.99 7.70
CA ARG A 414 9.23 -19.52 8.36
C ARG A 414 9.01 -18.03 8.15
N ALA A 415 10.06 -17.22 8.23
CA ALA A 415 10.00 -15.79 7.98
C ALA A 415 9.58 -15.50 6.54
N VAL A 416 10.23 -16.15 5.56
CA VAL A 416 9.89 -16.01 4.14
C VAL A 416 8.47 -16.46 3.86
N LEU A 417 8.05 -17.63 4.37
CA LEU A 417 6.69 -18.13 4.19
C LEU A 417 5.65 -17.24 4.87
N ALA A 418 5.91 -16.77 6.09
CA ALA A 418 5.01 -15.87 6.80
C ALA A 418 4.84 -14.52 6.07
N THR A 419 5.92 -13.99 5.49
CA THR A 419 5.88 -12.78 4.67
C THR A 419 5.10 -13.01 3.38
N LEU A 420 5.39 -14.11 2.68
CA LEU A 420 4.68 -14.49 1.45
C LEU A 420 3.19 -14.75 1.69
N LEU A 421 2.83 -15.33 2.82
CA LEU A 421 1.43 -15.61 3.19
C LEU A 421 0.72 -14.43 3.86
N GLY A 422 1.44 -13.32 4.17
CA GLY A 422 0.87 -12.16 4.83
C GLY A 422 0.40 -12.41 6.27
N VAL A 423 0.91 -13.48 6.91
CA VAL A 423 0.52 -13.91 8.26
C VAL A 423 1.63 -13.73 9.29
N SER A 424 2.57 -12.82 9.01
CA SER A 424 3.75 -12.61 9.88
C SER A 424 3.36 -12.29 11.31
N GLU A 425 2.35 -11.47 11.54
CA GLU A 425 1.88 -11.09 12.88
C GLU A 425 1.32 -12.25 13.73
N HIS A 426 0.91 -13.36 13.10
CA HIS A 426 0.36 -14.54 13.76
C HIS A 426 1.40 -15.65 13.96
N THR A 427 2.66 -15.42 13.60
CA THR A 427 3.70 -16.43 13.71
C THR A 427 4.59 -16.21 14.93
N ARG A 428 5.10 -17.29 15.51
CA ARG A 428 6.07 -17.22 16.63
C ARG A 428 7.41 -16.56 16.23
N SER A 429 7.64 -16.38 14.94
CA SER A 429 8.84 -15.72 14.42
C SER A 429 8.77 -14.20 14.50
N TYR A 430 7.58 -13.64 14.66
CA TYR A 430 7.35 -12.23 14.82
C TYR A 430 7.07 -11.89 16.27
N GLY A 431 7.70 -10.83 16.76
CA GLY A 431 7.45 -10.29 18.09
C GLY A 431 7.23 -8.78 18.01
N HIS A 432 6.49 -8.25 18.96
CA HIS A 432 6.26 -6.83 19.07
C HIS A 432 6.03 -6.44 20.54
N PHE A 433 6.33 -5.21 20.85
CA PHE A 433 5.96 -4.54 22.10
C PHE A 433 5.96 -3.02 21.88
N THR A 434 5.43 -2.28 22.84
CA THR A 434 5.41 -0.82 22.84
C THR A 434 6.13 -0.30 24.07
N ALA A 435 6.82 0.82 23.95
CA ALA A 435 7.51 1.48 25.05
C ALA A 435 7.67 2.98 24.74
N GLU A 436 7.87 3.79 25.77
CA GLU A 436 8.21 5.21 25.64
C GLU A 436 9.69 5.40 25.28
N GLU A 437 10.56 4.52 25.85
CA GLU A 437 11.98 4.48 25.57
C GLU A 437 12.44 3.03 25.32
N VAL A 438 13.39 2.87 24.40
CA VAL A 438 13.96 1.56 24.06
C VAL A 438 15.48 1.66 23.98
N ARG A 439 16.17 0.88 24.78
CA ARG A 439 17.64 0.73 24.72
C ARG A 439 17.99 -0.58 24.03
N ILE A 440 18.77 -0.49 22.96
CA ILE A 440 19.26 -1.63 22.18
C ILE A 440 20.78 -1.65 22.21
N ILE A 441 21.36 -2.75 22.66
CA ILE A 441 22.82 -2.96 22.67
C ILE A 441 23.11 -4.14 21.73
N SER A 442 23.98 -3.92 20.75
CA SER A 442 24.44 -4.98 19.85
C SER A 442 25.60 -5.77 20.46
N ARG A 443 25.45 -7.09 20.50
CA ARG A 443 26.53 -8.04 20.85
C ARG A 443 27.29 -8.53 19.61
N SER A 444 26.77 -8.25 18.43
CA SER A 444 27.39 -8.62 17.13
C SER A 444 28.30 -7.53 16.56
N GLY A 445 28.77 -6.58 17.41
CA GLY A 445 29.54 -5.42 16.97
C GLY A 445 28.69 -4.25 16.45
N PRO A 446 29.31 -3.20 15.92
CA PRO A 446 28.59 -2.03 15.45
C PRO A 446 27.59 -2.37 14.34
N GLN A 447 26.35 -1.94 14.50
CA GLN A 447 25.26 -2.12 13.53
C GLN A 447 24.92 -0.80 12.86
N GLN A 448 24.52 -0.87 11.59
CA GLN A 448 23.98 0.24 10.86
C GLN A 448 22.52 0.48 11.28
N VAL A 449 22.20 1.71 11.68
CA VAL A 449 20.81 2.14 11.85
C VAL A 449 20.33 2.83 10.58
N ALA A 450 19.06 2.67 10.23
CA ALA A 450 18.40 3.49 9.22
C ALA A 450 17.16 4.14 9.84
N PHE A 451 16.86 5.37 9.43
CA PHE A 451 15.67 6.11 9.86
C PHE A 451 15.13 6.94 8.69
N ASP A 452 13.80 6.95 8.54
CA ASP A 452 13.05 7.64 7.47
C ASP A 452 13.56 7.37 6.04
N GLY A 453 14.23 6.23 5.84
CA GLY A 453 14.79 5.82 4.55
C GLY A 453 16.25 6.22 4.34
N GLU A 454 16.87 6.93 5.28
CA GLU A 454 18.26 7.33 5.27
C GLU A 454 19.12 6.43 6.15
N MET A 455 20.42 6.36 5.83
CA MET A 455 21.39 5.56 6.58
C MET A 455 22.08 6.42 7.64
N GLY A 456 21.89 6.09 8.91
CA GLY A 456 22.57 6.72 10.02
C GLY A 456 23.95 6.12 10.29
N GLU A 457 24.55 6.50 11.41
CA GLU A 457 25.87 6.01 11.82
C GLU A 457 25.83 4.58 12.35
N LYS A 458 26.98 3.91 12.30
CA LYS A 458 27.16 2.62 12.93
C LYS A 458 27.44 2.79 14.42
N ALA A 459 26.67 2.11 15.25
CA ALA A 459 26.84 2.11 16.69
C ALA A 459 26.65 0.72 17.28
N THR A 460 27.14 0.54 18.49
CA THR A 460 26.89 -0.67 19.31
C THR A 460 25.75 -0.46 20.28
N GLU A 461 25.36 0.78 20.53
CA GLU A 461 24.30 1.14 21.46
C GLU A 461 23.36 2.17 20.81
N PHE A 462 22.07 1.93 20.92
CA PHE A 462 21.00 2.78 20.39
C PHE A 462 20.01 3.07 21.52
N LEU A 463 19.78 4.34 21.77
CA LEU A 463 18.75 4.82 22.68
C LEU A 463 17.65 5.50 21.85
N PHE A 464 16.49 4.88 21.84
CA PHE A 464 15.30 5.44 21.19
C PHE A 464 14.40 6.08 22.23
N GLY A 465 13.86 7.25 21.92
CA GLY A 465 12.94 7.97 22.80
C GLY A 465 11.91 8.80 22.04
N LYS A 466 10.98 9.34 22.81
CA LYS A 466 9.98 10.32 22.33
C LYS A 466 10.03 11.56 23.19
N ARG A 467 10.93 12.47 22.89
CA ARG A 467 11.21 13.64 23.69
C ARG A 467 10.75 14.95 23.06
N ASN A 468 10.44 14.93 21.77
CA ASN A 468 10.15 16.11 20.98
C ASN A 468 8.75 16.06 20.38
N HIS A 469 8.19 17.25 20.15
CA HIS A 469 6.94 17.44 19.44
C HIS A 469 7.14 18.48 18.36
N LEU A 470 6.54 18.25 17.20
CA LEU A 470 6.58 19.15 16.06
C LEU A 470 5.18 19.73 15.83
N THR A 471 5.08 21.05 15.66
CA THR A 471 3.86 21.69 15.18
C THR A 471 3.82 21.63 13.66
N VAL A 472 2.77 21.02 13.09
CA VAL A 472 2.61 20.83 11.66
C VAL A 472 1.30 21.44 11.19
N TYR A 473 1.34 22.27 10.13
CA TYR A 473 0.12 22.78 9.51
C TYR A 473 -0.73 21.64 8.95
N CYS A 474 -2.01 21.65 9.27
CA CYS A 474 -2.93 20.60 8.89
C CYS A 474 -4.37 21.13 8.89
N CYS A 475 -5.13 20.83 7.86
CA CYS A 475 -6.58 21.07 7.87
C CYS A 475 -7.24 20.13 8.86
N ARG A 476 -7.92 20.67 9.85
CA ARG A 476 -8.75 19.89 10.78
C ARG A 476 -9.97 19.36 10.03
N THR A 477 -10.13 18.07 10.03
CA THR A 477 -11.44 17.44 9.87
C THR A 477 -12.00 17.24 11.27
N ASP A 478 -13.03 18.00 11.61
CA ASP A 478 -13.84 17.82 12.83
C ASP A 478 -14.45 16.42 12.90
#